data_3b154b5c4681a8a243ced655b70b4387
#
_entry.id   3b154b5c4681a8a243ced655b70b4387
#
_cell.length_a   1.000
_cell.length_b   1.000
_cell.length_c   1.000
_cell.angle_alpha   90.00
_cell.angle_beta   90.00
_cell.angle_gamma   90.00
#
_symmetry.space_group_name_H-M   'P 1'
#
loop_
_entity.id
_entity.type
_entity.pdbx_description
1 polymer ?
#
loop_
_entity_poly.entity_id
_entity_poly.type
_entity_poly.pdbx_seq_one_letter_code
_entity_poly.pdbx_strand_id
1 'polypeptide(L)'
;EWIEKVAKGFPNVDFLNCYGLTEAAPDLTIFEAQEFRTAIESGERKGIVTSVGKPNSLVDLRVVDSDGAVVPPGGIGELWARGPNIMKGYLNLPEETASAISDGWLHTGDMARIDAGGYVFLLDRLKDLIISGGENVYSSEVEAALHRHPSVLEAAIIGVPDERLGEALFGVVVLHPKCEVTAEELIAHCRDLIGGYKIPRRYAFVEALPKSALGKVLKAELRGQYS
;
A
#
# COMPACT_ATOMS: atom_id res chain seq x y z
N GLU A 1 -14.70 -2.89 -0.11
CA GLU A 1 -15.85 -2.61 -0.98
C GLU A 1 -15.77 -3.38 -2.32
N TRP A 2 -14.68 -3.21 -3.14
CA TRP A 2 -14.55 -3.93 -4.41
C TRP A 2 -14.49 -5.46 -4.21
N ILE A 3 -13.67 -5.93 -3.29
CA ILE A 3 -13.54 -7.34 -2.92
C ILE A 3 -14.89 -7.93 -2.49
N GLU A 4 -15.66 -7.21 -1.67
CA GLU A 4 -17.01 -7.63 -1.24
C GLU A 4 -17.99 -7.72 -2.42
N LYS A 5 -17.90 -6.78 -3.39
CA LYS A 5 -18.72 -6.84 -4.61
C LYS A 5 -18.39 -8.08 -5.46
N VAL A 6 -17.09 -8.35 -5.62
CA VAL A 6 -16.65 -9.54 -6.37
C VAL A 6 -17.11 -10.82 -5.69
N ALA A 7 -16.90 -10.95 -4.38
CA ALA A 7 -17.33 -12.13 -3.64
C ALA A 7 -18.85 -12.38 -3.73
N LYS A 8 -19.65 -11.31 -3.65
CA LYS A 8 -21.11 -11.41 -3.84
C LYS A 8 -21.52 -11.77 -5.27
N GLY A 9 -20.75 -11.32 -6.26
CA GLY A 9 -21.00 -11.63 -7.68
C GLY A 9 -20.69 -13.09 -8.06
N PHE A 10 -19.86 -13.76 -7.25
CA PHE A 10 -19.43 -15.14 -7.48
C PHE A 10 -19.62 -16.01 -6.23
N PRO A 11 -20.85 -16.29 -5.80
CA PRO A 11 -21.16 -16.93 -4.51
C PRO A 11 -20.61 -18.36 -4.39
N ASN A 12 -20.33 -19.03 -5.50
CA ASN A 12 -19.81 -20.40 -5.55
C ASN A 12 -18.29 -20.46 -5.78
N VAL A 13 -17.58 -19.32 -5.73
CA VAL A 13 -16.14 -19.24 -5.91
C VAL A 13 -15.46 -18.96 -4.56
N ASP A 14 -14.44 -19.73 -4.26
CA ASP A 14 -13.57 -19.47 -3.13
C ASP A 14 -12.47 -18.52 -3.54
N PHE A 15 -12.38 -17.38 -2.88
CA PHE A 15 -11.36 -16.38 -3.10
C PHE A 15 -10.23 -16.56 -2.09
N LEU A 16 -9.02 -16.64 -2.60
CA LEU A 16 -7.80 -16.67 -1.82
C LEU A 16 -7.04 -15.39 -2.10
N ASN A 17 -6.63 -14.67 -1.05
CA ASN A 17 -5.78 -13.50 -1.19
C ASN A 17 -4.37 -13.83 -0.72
N CYS A 18 -3.39 -13.61 -1.59
CA CYS A 18 -1.99 -13.83 -1.29
C CYS A 18 -1.20 -12.54 -1.46
N TYR A 19 -0.19 -12.36 -0.62
CA TYR A 19 0.79 -11.30 -0.80
C TYR A 19 2.19 -11.90 -0.84
N GLY A 20 3.00 -11.34 -1.68
CA GLY A 20 4.41 -11.64 -1.77
C GLY A 20 5.09 -10.88 -2.91
N LEU A 21 6.32 -11.25 -3.16
CA LEU A 21 7.19 -10.60 -4.13
C LEU A 21 8.10 -11.65 -4.79
N THR A 22 8.69 -11.29 -5.92
CA THR A 22 9.57 -12.20 -6.69
C THR A 22 10.70 -12.76 -5.84
N GLU A 23 11.25 -11.93 -4.96
CA GLU A 23 12.32 -12.26 -4.01
C GLU A 23 11.92 -13.31 -2.97
N ALA A 24 10.62 -13.62 -2.86
CA ALA A 24 10.05 -14.59 -1.91
C ALA A 24 9.34 -15.78 -2.58
N ALA A 25 9.45 -15.99 -3.88
CA ALA A 25 9.03 -17.11 -4.72
C ALA A 25 7.57 -17.62 -4.54
N PRO A 26 6.52 -16.83 -4.75
CA PRO A 26 6.27 -15.43 -4.48
C PRO A 26 5.60 -15.16 -3.12
N ASP A 27 5.03 -16.21 -2.44
CA ASP A 27 4.05 -16.04 -1.38
C ASP A 27 4.66 -15.90 0.03
N LEU A 28 4.38 -14.78 0.67
CA LEU A 28 4.70 -14.53 2.08
C LEU A 28 3.49 -14.75 2.99
N THR A 29 2.31 -14.34 2.54
CA THR A 29 1.07 -14.48 3.31
C THR A 29 -0.04 -15.10 2.49
N ILE A 30 -0.97 -15.72 3.20
CA ILE A 30 -2.18 -16.30 2.61
C ILE A 30 -3.38 -15.91 3.49
N PHE A 31 -4.42 -15.42 2.86
CA PHE A 31 -5.73 -15.28 3.48
C PHE A 31 -6.60 -16.43 2.96
N GLU A 32 -6.77 -17.44 3.81
CA GLU A 32 -7.47 -18.66 3.47
C GLU A 32 -8.92 -18.39 3.03
N ALA A 33 -9.34 -19.08 1.98
CA ALA A 33 -10.60 -18.82 1.31
C ALA A 33 -11.83 -18.95 2.25
N GLN A 34 -11.84 -19.95 3.13
CA GLN A 34 -12.93 -20.15 4.07
C GLN A 34 -12.99 -19.03 5.12
N GLU A 35 -11.84 -18.60 5.63
CA GLU A 35 -11.75 -17.51 6.60
C GLU A 35 -12.15 -16.17 5.96
N PHE A 36 -11.73 -15.93 4.71
CA PHE A 36 -12.09 -14.77 3.92
C PHE A 36 -13.61 -14.70 3.68
N ARG A 37 -14.21 -15.82 3.26
CA ARG A 37 -15.67 -15.93 3.08
C ARG A 37 -16.41 -15.61 4.40
N THR A 38 -16.00 -16.25 5.50
CA THR A 38 -16.60 -16.02 6.82
C THR A 38 -16.51 -14.55 7.24
N ALA A 39 -15.37 -13.90 7.00
CA ALA A 39 -15.19 -12.48 7.34
C ALA A 39 -16.12 -11.55 6.54
N ILE A 40 -16.42 -11.88 5.28
CA ILE A 40 -17.35 -11.12 4.44
C ILE A 40 -18.81 -11.37 4.88
N GLU A 41 -19.19 -12.62 5.11
CA GLU A 41 -20.58 -13.02 5.38
C GLU A 41 -21.04 -12.62 6.80
N SER A 42 -20.22 -12.85 7.83
CA SER A 42 -20.57 -12.53 9.20
C SER A 42 -20.62 -11.03 9.48
N GLY A 43 -19.82 -10.26 8.76
CA GLY A 43 -19.60 -8.83 9.03
C GLY A 43 -18.92 -8.53 10.36
N GLU A 44 -18.72 -9.53 11.22
CA GLU A 44 -18.10 -9.38 12.54
C GLU A 44 -16.59 -9.08 12.47
N ARG A 45 -15.96 -9.49 11.36
CA ARG A 45 -14.53 -9.33 11.12
C ARG A 45 -14.22 -8.48 9.88
N LYS A 46 -15.06 -7.52 9.55
CA LYS A 46 -14.86 -6.64 8.38
C LYS A 46 -13.46 -6.02 8.33
N GLY A 47 -12.87 -5.72 9.48
CA GLY A 47 -11.53 -5.14 9.55
C GLY A 47 -10.43 -6.02 8.94
N ILE A 48 -10.55 -7.36 8.97
CA ILE A 48 -9.51 -8.25 8.42
C ILE A 48 -9.62 -8.46 6.90
N VAL A 49 -10.75 -8.14 6.28
CA VAL A 49 -10.96 -8.30 4.81
C VAL A 49 -9.98 -7.45 4.00
N THR A 50 -9.45 -6.38 4.59
CA THR A 50 -8.42 -5.53 3.96
C THR A 50 -6.99 -6.01 4.22
N SER A 51 -6.82 -7.07 5.02
CA SER A 51 -5.50 -7.68 5.23
C SER A 51 -5.11 -8.55 4.03
N VAL A 52 -3.84 -8.88 3.96
CA VAL A 52 -3.31 -9.87 3.02
C VAL A 52 -3.18 -11.26 3.65
N GLY A 53 -3.89 -11.49 4.75
CA GLY A 53 -3.89 -12.77 5.47
C GLY A 53 -2.79 -12.88 6.50
N LYS A 54 -2.38 -14.14 6.78
CA LYS A 54 -1.37 -14.49 7.78
C LYS A 54 -0.12 -15.04 7.09
N PRO A 55 1.05 -15.06 7.78
CA PRO A 55 2.25 -15.70 7.26
C PRO A 55 1.95 -17.14 6.83
N ASN A 56 2.45 -17.55 5.66
CA ASN A 56 2.38 -18.97 5.30
C ASN A 56 3.26 -19.79 6.25
N SER A 57 3.02 -21.10 6.32
CA SER A 57 3.65 -22.01 7.30
C SER A 57 5.18 -22.13 7.19
N LEU A 58 5.78 -21.63 6.13
CA LEU A 58 7.22 -21.69 5.86
C LEU A 58 7.95 -20.38 6.14
N VAL A 59 7.22 -19.32 6.48
CA VAL A 59 7.75 -17.95 6.54
C VAL A 59 7.57 -17.34 7.92
N ASP A 60 8.64 -16.78 8.44
CA ASP A 60 8.61 -15.87 9.57
C ASP A 60 8.45 -14.44 9.04
N LEU A 61 7.51 -13.69 9.59
CA LEU A 61 7.34 -12.25 9.31
C LEU A 61 7.52 -11.43 10.58
N ARG A 62 8.11 -10.25 10.44
CA ARG A 62 8.17 -9.25 11.50
C ARG A 62 8.02 -7.86 10.91
N VAL A 63 7.53 -6.95 11.72
CA VAL A 63 7.49 -5.51 11.40
C VAL A 63 8.57 -4.82 12.20
N VAL A 64 9.36 -3.99 11.53
CA VAL A 64 10.57 -3.38 12.07
C VAL A 64 10.51 -1.86 11.88
N ASP A 65 10.88 -1.11 12.90
CA ASP A 65 10.98 0.35 12.81
C ASP A 65 12.24 0.83 12.09
N SER A 66 12.43 2.14 12.00
CA SER A 66 13.61 2.76 11.36
C SER A 66 14.94 2.44 12.06
N ASP A 67 14.91 2.03 13.32
CA ASP A 67 16.09 1.70 14.10
C ASP A 67 16.44 0.20 14.06
N GLY A 68 15.64 -0.59 13.32
CA GLY A 68 15.79 -2.03 13.19
C GLY A 68 15.18 -2.83 14.34
N ALA A 69 14.42 -2.20 15.24
CA ALA A 69 13.76 -2.88 16.34
C ALA A 69 12.38 -3.44 15.91
N VAL A 70 12.07 -4.64 16.40
CA VAL A 70 10.76 -5.27 16.14
C VAL A 70 9.68 -4.49 16.89
N VAL A 71 8.66 -4.04 16.18
CA VAL A 71 7.53 -3.33 16.80
C VAL A 71 6.49 -4.31 17.38
N PRO A 72 5.76 -3.93 18.44
CA PRO A 72 4.71 -4.76 19.02
C PRO A 72 3.53 -4.93 18.04
N PRO A 73 2.65 -5.93 18.26
CA PRO A 73 1.45 -6.12 17.45
C PRO A 73 0.64 -4.83 17.31
N GLY A 74 0.26 -4.49 16.08
CA GLY A 74 -0.42 -3.25 15.71
C GLY A 74 0.51 -2.07 15.42
N GLY A 75 1.80 -2.16 15.79
CA GLY A 75 2.82 -1.17 15.42
C GLY A 75 3.08 -1.20 13.91
N ILE A 76 3.52 -0.06 13.39
CA ILE A 76 3.78 0.14 11.96
C ILE A 76 5.29 0.22 11.73
N GLY A 77 5.76 -0.42 10.65
CA GLY A 77 7.14 -0.40 10.22
C GLY A 77 7.31 -1.13 8.90
N GLU A 78 8.53 -1.39 8.49
CA GLU A 78 8.83 -2.20 7.32
C GLU A 78 8.57 -3.69 7.62
N LEU A 79 7.92 -4.37 6.68
CA LEU A 79 7.72 -5.82 6.75
C LEU A 79 9.01 -6.53 6.34
N TRP A 80 9.54 -7.35 7.24
CA TRP A 80 10.68 -8.22 6.95
C TRP A 80 10.24 -9.68 6.94
N ALA A 81 10.85 -10.45 6.03
CA ALA A 81 10.51 -11.85 5.82
C ALA A 81 11.74 -12.76 5.92
N ARG A 82 11.57 -13.95 6.48
CA ARG A 82 12.58 -15.00 6.53
C ARG A 82 11.94 -16.35 6.28
N GLY A 83 12.53 -17.17 5.40
CA GLY A 83 12.05 -18.51 5.10
C GLY A 83 12.86 -19.19 3.99
N PRO A 84 12.62 -20.46 3.74
CA PRO A 84 13.34 -21.21 2.71
C PRO A 84 13.01 -20.77 1.27
N ASN A 85 11.93 -20.02 1.09
CA ASN A 85 11.47 -19.46 -0.18
C ASN A 85 12.13 -18.11 -0.52
N ILE A 86 12.91 -17.53 0.40
CA ILE A 86 13.60 -16.26 0.13
C ILE A 86 14.75 -16.53 -0.86
N MET A 87 14.87 -15.65 -1.86
CA MET A 87 15.92 -15.70 -2.87
C MET A 87 17.31 -15.72 -2.23
N LYS A 88 18.28 -16.27 -2.94
CA LYS A 88 19.70 -16.20 -2.53
C LYS A 88 20.33 -14.83 -2.76
N GLY A 89 19.77 -14.05 -3.68
CA GLY A 89 20.23 -12.73 -4.04
C GLY A 89 19.96 -12.39 -5.50
N TYR A 90 20.27 -11.17 -5.88
CA TYR A 90 20.22 -10.70 -7.26
C TYR A 90 21.48 -11.13 -8.05
N LEU A 91 21.29 -11.66 -9.25
CA LEU A 91 22.38 -12.16 -10.08
C LEU A 91 23.38 -11.04 -10.44
N ASN A 92 24.64 -11.23 -10.08
CA ASN A 92 25.74 -10.28 -10.29
C ASN A 92 25.53 -8.89 -9.66
N LEU A 93 24.67 -8.77 -8.64
CA LEU A 93 24.37 -7.54 -7.93
C LEU A 93 24.55 -7.78 -6.40
N PRO A 94 25.81 -7.89 -5.91
CA PRO A 94 26.07 -8.20 -4.51
C PRO A 94 25.67 -7.06 -3.54
N GLU A 95 25.81 -5.81 -3.97
CA GLU A 95 25.48 -4.64 -3.14
C GLU A 95 23.96 -4.51 -2.95
N GLU A 96 23.18 -4.67 -4.03
CA GLU A 96 21.73 -4.70 -4.00
C GLU A 96 21.22 -5.89 -3.18
N THR A 97 21.90 -7.03 -3.29
CA THR A 97 21.58 -8.21 -2.47
C THR A 97 21.81 -7.93 -0.99
N ALA A 98 22.94 -7.33 -0.61
CA ALA A 98 23.25 -6.98 0.78
C ALA A 98 22.29 -5.92 1.33
N SER A 99 21.80 -5.02 0.49
CA SER A 99 20.76 -4.05 0.87
C SER A 99 19.38 -4.67 1.06
N ALA A 100 19.06 -5.70 0.26
CA ALA A 100 17.77 -6.37 0.31
C ALA A 100 17.70 -7.46 1.38
N ILE A 101 18.84 -8.10 1.74
CA ILE A 101 18.88 -9.20 2.70
C ILE A 101 19.98 -8.93 3.71
N SER A 102 19.60 -8.77 4.97
CA SER A 102 20.53 -8.65 6.09
C SER A 102 20.15 -9.60 7.23
N ASP A 103 21.14 -10.24 7.86
CA ASP A 103 20.97 -11.20 8.95
C ASP A 103 19.94 -12.31 8.66
N GLY A 104 19.82 -12.71 7.39
CA GLY A 104 18.88 -13.72 6.92
C GLY A 104 17.42 -13.24 6.78
N TRP A 105 17.18 -11.94 6.87
CA TRP A 105 15.88 -11.32 6.66
C TRP A 105 15.85 -10.54 5.36
N LEU A 106 14.82 -10.80 4.55
CA LEU A 106 14.50 -10.01 3.38
C LEU A 106 13.75 -8.74 3.82
N HIS A 107 14.26 -7.59 3.44
CA HIS A 107 13.60 -6.29 3.55
C HIS A 107 12.66 -6.15 2.36
N THR A 108 11.35 -6.20 2.61
CA THR A 108 10.37 -6.20 1.50
C THR A 108 10.21 -4.83 0.85
N GLY A 109 10.59 -3.77 1.55
CA GLY A 109 10.31 -2.38 1.18
C GLY A 109 8.83 -2.02 1.28
N ASP A 110 8.01 -2.85 1.91
CA ASP A 110 6.59 -2.59 2.15
C ASP A 110 6.37 -2.20 3.61
N MET A 111 5.68 -1.09 3.84
CA MET A 111 5.20 -0.67 5.15
C MET A 111 3.98 -1.48 5.53
N ALA A 112 3.99 -2.02 6.72
CA ALA A 112 2.92 -2.89 7.20
C ALA A 112 2.68 -2.76 8.70
N ARG A 113 1.60 -3.37 9.16
CA ARG A 113 1.37 -3.73 10.56
C ARG A 113 0.87 -5.16 10.64
N ILE A 114 1.20 -5.85 11.72
CA ILE A 114 0.64 -7.17 12.05
C ILE A 114 -0.21 -6.99 13.29
N ASP A 115 -1.48 -7.36 13.23
CA ASP A 115 -2.37 -7.25 14.38
C ASP A 115 -2.18 -8.38 15.39
N ALA A 116 -2.88 -8.30 16.54
CA ALA A 116 -2.82 -9.33 17.57
C ALA A 116 -3.35 -10.70 17.11
N GLY A 117 -4.11 -10.75 16.03
CA GLY A 117 -4.60 -11.98 15.39
C GLY A 117 -3.62 -12.57 14.38
N GLY A 118 -2.49 -11.91 14.14
CA GLY A 118 -1.47 -12.32 13.16
C GLY A 118 -1.79 -11.91 11.72
N TYR A 119 -2.81 -11.09 11.49
CA TYR A 119 -3.14 -10.60 10.16
C TYR A 119 -2.21 -9.47 9.76
N VAL A 120 -1.70 -9.56 8.53
CA VAL A 120 -0.79 -8.57 7.92
C VAL A 120 -1.61 -7.57 7.12
N PHE A 121 -1.40 -6.29 7.39
CA PHE A 121 -2.00 -5.18 6.65
C PHE A 121 -0.89 -4.38 5.99
N LEU A 122 -0.90 -4.37 4.67
CA LEU A 122 -0.01 -3.51 3.90
C LEU A 122 -0.55 -2.08 3.90
N LEU A 123 0.33 -1.13 4.08
CA LEU A 123 0.00 0.30 4.15
C LEU A 123 0.49 1.05 2.92
N ASP A 124 1.77 0.90 2.58
CA ASP A 124 2.39 1.57 1.42
C ASP A 124 3.74 0.93 1.10
N ARG A 125 4.40 1.42 0.07
CA ARG A 125 5.83 1.18 -0.15
C ARG A 125 6.66 2.14 0.70
N LEU A 126 7.75 1.66 1.31
CA LEU A 126 8.67 2.50 2.10
C LEU A 126 9.18 3.71 1.28
N LYS A 127 9.51 3.50 0.00
CA LYS A 127 9.97 4.55 -0.92
C LYS A 127 8.89 5.55 -1.35
N ASP A 128 7.63 5.24 -1.10
CA ASP A 128 6.48 6.07 -1.45
C ASP A 128 5.84 6.73 -0.21
N LEU A 129 6.39 6.44 0.98
CA LEU A 129 6.05 7.13 2.22
C LEU A 129 6.41 8.62 2.07
N ILE A 130 5.48 9.49 2.41
CA ILE A 130 5.65 10.95 2.35
C ILE A 130 5.83 11.46 3.78
N ILE A 131 6.92 12.18 4.05
CA ILE A 131 7.17 12.78 5.36
C ILE A 131 6.84 14.28 5.26
N SER A 132 5.64 14.63 5.68
CA SER A 132 5.12 15.99 5.59
C SER A 132 4.97 16.63 6.96
N GLY A 133 5.77 17.66 7.25
CA GLY A 133 5.75 18.34 8.54
C GLY A 133 6.12 17.43 9.73
N GLY A 134 6.91 16.38 9.50
CA GLY A 134 7.30 15.39 10.51
C GLY A 134 6.31 14.25 10.69
N GLU A 135 5.20 14.25 9.95
CA GLU A 135 4.18 13.20 9.99
C GLU A 135 4.31 12.25 8.80
N ASN A 136 4.19 10.95 9.07
CA ASN A 136 4.17 9.92 8.03
C ASN A 136 2.81 9.86 7.34
N VAL A 137 2.79 10.09 6.03
CA VAL A 137 1.58 9.98 5.22
C VAL A 137 1.73 8.85 4.21
N TYR A 138 0.85 7.87 4.31
CA TYR A 138 0.77 6.77 3.37
C TYR A 138 -0.01 7.21 2.14
N SER A 139 0.64 7.23 1.00
CA SER A 139 0.04 7.67 -0.26
C SER A 139 -1.20 6.85 -0.62
N SER A 140 -1.20 5.56 -0.32
CA SER A 140 -2.31 4.63 -0.55
C SER A 140 -3.59 5.02 0.22
N GLU A 141 -3.48 5.54 1.45
CA GLU A 141 -4.62 5.99 2.24
C GLU A 141 -5.32 7.19 1.58
N VAL A 142 -4.52 8.12 1.08
CA VAL A 142 -5.04 9.31 0.40
C VAL A 142 -5.63 8.95 -0.97
N GLU A 143 -4.96 8.08 -1.72
CA GLU A 143 -5.46 7.54 -2.99
C GLU A 143 -6.80 6.82 -2.79
N ALA A 144 -6.92 6.00 -1.73
CA ALA A 144 -8.17 5.33 -1.40
C ALA A 144 -9.30 6.31 -1.06
N ALA A 145 -9.00 7.43 -0.41
CA ALA A 145 -9.97 8.48 -0.15
C ALA A 145 -10.44 9.16 -1.46
N LEU A 146 -9.50 9.49 -2.35
CA LEU A 146 -9.80 10.10 -3.64
C LEU A 146 -10.63 9.18 -4.55
N HIS A 147 -10.32 7.87 -4.57
CA HIS A 147 -11.09 6.89 -5.34
C HIS A 147 -12.56 6.73 -4.90
N ARG A 148 -12.93 7.24 -3.73
CA ARG A 148 -14.34 7.28 -3.29
C ARG A 148 -15.13 8.42 -3.93
N HIS A 149 -14.46 9.37 -4.56
CA HIS A 149 -15.11 10.44 -5.29
C HIS A 149 -15.62 9.93 -6.65
N PRO A 150 -16.90 10.13 -7.00
CA PRO A 150 -17.51 9.53 -8.20
C PRO A 150 -16.87 9.99 -9.52
N SER A 151 -16.24 11.15 -9.55
CA SER A 151 -15.56 11.67 -10.75
C SER A 151 -14.13 11.14 -10.93
N VAL A 152 -13.52 10.52 -9.90
CA VAL A 152 -12.13 10.06 -9.94
C VAL A 152 -12.04 8.65 -10.49
N LEU A 153 -11.34 8.50 -11.62
CA LEU A 153 -11.03 7.20 -12.22
C LEU A 153 -9.76 6.62 -11.61
N GLU A 154 -8.67 7.42 -11.56
CA GLU A 154 -7.40 7.02 -10.98
C GLU A 154 -6.80 8.19 -10.21
N ALA A 155 -6.04 7.89 -9.18
CA ALA A 155 -5.29 8.88 -8.42
C ALA A 155 -3.92 8.31 -8.03
N ALA A 156 -2.92 9.18 -8.05
CA ALA A 156 -1.60 8.91 -7.50
C ALA A 156 -1.18 10.07 -6.61
N ILE A 157 -0.68 9.76 -5.42
CA ILE A 157 -0.18 10.74 -4.46
C ILE A 157 1.33 10.61 -4.37
N ILE A 158 2.01 11.74 -4.50
CA ILE A 158 3.46 11.85 -4.39
C ILE A 158 3.85 12.93 -3.39
N GLY A 159 5.02 12.77 -2.76
CA GLY A 159 5.70 13.85 -2.04
C GLY A 159 6.46 14.72 -3.05
N VAL A 160 6.34 16.02 -2.92
CA VAL A 160 7.14 17.00 -3.67
C VAL A 160 7.85 17.92 -2.67
N PRO A 161 9.05 18.44 -2.98
CA PRO A 161 9.78 19.30 -2.06
C PRO A 161 8.95 20.52 -1.61
N ASP A 162 9.02 20.83 -0.30
CA ASP A 162 8.37 21.98 0.31
C ASP A 162 9.29 22.59 1.38
N GLU A 163 9.54 23.90 1.31
CA GLU A 163 10.48 24.59 2.19
C GLU A 163 10.09 24.51 3.68
N ARG A 164 8.82 24.41 4.00
CA ARG A 164 8.31 24.40 5.37
C ARG A 164 8.07 23.00 5.91
N LEU A 165 7.58 22.10 5.07
CA LEU A 165 7.13 20.76 5.46
C LEU A 165 8.16 19.67 5.17
N GLY A 166 9.27 20.00 4.47
CA GLY A 166 10.18 19.04 3.87
C GLY A 166 9.58 18.46 2.59
N GLU A 167 8.46 17.78 2.71
CA GLU A 167 7.63 17.33 1.59
C GLU A 167 6.20 17.81 1.75
N ALA A 168 5.58 18.20 0.64
CA ALA A 168 4.14 18.43 0.55
C ALA A 168 3.48 17.36 -0.31
N LEU A 169 2.25 17.01 0.03
CA LEU A 169 1.46 16.07 -0.77
C LEU A 169 1.00 16.74 -2.06
N PHE A 170 1.17 16.04 -3.17
CA PHE A 170 0.71 16.43 -4.49
C PHE A 170 -0.14 15.31 -5.09
N GLY A 171 -1.35 15.64 -5.54
CA GLY A 171 -2.27 14.70 -6.16
C GLY A 171 -2.18 14.76 -7.70
N VAL A 172 -2.03 13.61 -8.36
CA VAL A 172 -2.18 13.49 -9.81
C VAL A 172 -3.41 12.62 -10.08
N VAL A 173 -4.40 13.18 -10.76
CA VAL A 173 -5.75 12.61 -10.85
C VAL A 173 -6.17 12.46 -12.30
N VAL A 174 -6.73 11.29 -12.63
CA VAL A 174 -7.44 11.02 -13.88
C VAL A 174 -8.93 10.98 -13.56
N LEU A 175 -9.72 11.71 -14.33
CA LEU A 175 -11.17 11.75 -14.15
C LEU A 175 -11.87 10.75 -15.07
N HIS A 176 -13.06 10.31 -14.67
CA HIS A 176 -13.94 9.58 -15.58
C HIS A 176 -14.30 10.46 -16.78
N PRO A 177 -14.54 9.87 -17.97
CA PRO A 177 -14.93 10.59 -19.16
C PRO A 177 -16.16 11.50 -18.90
N LYS A 178 -16.08 12.77 -19.33
CA LYS A 178 -17.12 13.77 -19.17
C LYS A 178 -17.40 14.22 -17.72
N CYS A 179 -16.57 13.81 -16.77
CA CYS A 179 -16.62 14.35 -15.42
C CYS A 179 -15.67 15.54 -15.29
N GLU A 180 -16.06 16.50 -14.49
CA GLU A 180 -15.28 17.64 -14.07
C GLU A 180 -15.28 17.70 -12.54
N VAL A 181 -14.17 18.07 -11.96
CA VAL A 181 -14.03 18.32 -10.52
C VAL A 181 -12.86 19.25 -10.30
N THR A 182 -13.00 20.15 -9.35
CA THR A 182 -11.94 21.09 -8.94
C THR A 182 -11.09 20.51 -7.83
N ALA A 183 -9.91 21.10 -7.61
CA ALA A 183 -9.06 20.75 -6.49
C ALA A 183 -9.75 20.99 -5.14
N GLU A 184 -10.53 22.08 -5.04
CA GLU A 184 -11.29 22.47 -3.85
C GLU A 184 -12.36 21.45 -3.49
N GLU A 185 -13.04 20.88 -4.49
CA GLU A 185 -14.03 19.82 -4.29
C GLU A 185 -13.37 18.52 -3.81
N LEU A 186 -12.22 18.13 -4.37
CA LEU A 186 -11.46 16.98 -3.89
C LEU A 186 -10.93 17.19 -2.46
N ILE A 187 -10.45 18.38 -2.13
CA ILE A 187 -10.03 18.74 -0.77
C ILE A 187 -11.22 18.63 0.19
N ALA A 188 -12.39 19.16 -0.18
CA ALA A 188 -13.59 19.07 0.64
C ALA A 188 -14.01 17.62 0.85
N HIS A 189 -14.02 16.80 -0.21
CA HIS A 189 -14.34 15.38 -0.13
C HIS A 189 -13.40 14.62 0.82
N CYS A 190 -12.09 14.88 0.74
CA CYS A 190 -11.10 14.19 1.59
C CYS A 190 -11.23 14.59 3.07
N ARG A 191 -11.73 15.79 3.42
CA ARG A 191 -11.87 16.25 4.82
C ARG A 191 -12.76 15.35 5.67
N ASP A 192 -13.75 14.72 5.06
CA ASP A 192 -14.68 13.82 5.75
C ASP A 192 -14.12 12.39 5.90
N LEU A 193 -12.99 12.10 5.26
CA LEU A 193 -12.46 10.73 5.14
C LEU A 193 -11.11 10.55 5.83
N ILE A 194 -10.23 11.56 5.78
CA ILE A 194 -8.86 11.47 6.28
C ILE A 194 -8.45 12.73 7.05
N GLY A 195 -7.40 12.59 7.87
CA GLY A 195 -6.87 13.72 8.65
C GLY A 195 -6.40 14.88 7.78
N GLY A 196 -6.65 16.11 8.21
CA GLY A 196 -6.38 17.32 7.41
C GLY A 196 -4.93 17.49 6.94
N TYR A 197 -3.94 16.96 7.68
CA TYR A 197 -2.53 17.00 7.30
C TYR A 197 -2.20 16.03 6.15
N LYS A 198 -3.05 15.03 5.90
CA LYS A 198 -2.92 14.05 4.81
C LYS A 198 -3.54 14.54 3.49
N ILE A 199 -4.22 15.68 3.48
CA ILE A 199 -4.94 16.15 2.30
C ILE A 199 -4.00 16.91 1.38
N PRO A 200 -3.81 16.49 0.11
CA PRO A 200 -3.05 17.25 -0.87
C PRO A 200 -3.69 18.63 -1.07
N ARG A 201 -2.84 19.65 -1.17
CA ARG A 201 -3.32 21.03 -1.45
C ARG A 201 -3.16 21.43 -2.90
N ARG A 202 -2.39 20.65 -3.66
CA ARG A 202 -2.15 20.86 -5.08
C ARG A 202 -2.49 19.60 -5.85
N TYR A 203 -3.12 19.79 -7.01
CA TYR A 203 -3.51 18.68 -7.88
C TYR A 203 -3.12 19.01 -9.32
N ALA A 204 -2.77 17.98 -10.09
CA ALA A 204 -2.73 17.97 -11.54
C ALA A 204 -3.79 17.00 -12.06
N PHE A 205 -4.55 17.45 -13.04
CA PHE A 205 -5.50 16.60 -13.77
C PHE A 205 -4.86 16.19 -15.10
N VAL A 206 -4.79 14.89 -15.34
CA VAL A 206 -4.11 14.30 -16.48
C VAL A 206 -5.01 13.30 -17.20
N GLU A 207 -4.71 13.02 -18.48
CA GLU A 207 -5.47 12.02 -19.24
C GLU A 207 -5.16 10.59 -18.82
N ALA A 208 -3.91 10.31 -18.40
CA ALA A 208 -3.47 9.00 -17.91
C ALA A 208 -2.28 9.13 -16.95
N LEU A 209 -2.20 8.20 -15.99
CA LEU A 209 -1.01 8.05 -15.14
C LEU A 209 0.07 7.24 -15.88
N PRO A 210 1.37 7.56 -15.70
CA PRO A 210 2.45 6.72 -16.21
C PRO A 210 2.44 5.36 -15.52
N LYS A 211 2.47 4.29 -16.31
CA LYS A 211 2.39 2.91 -15.81
C LYS A 211 3.49 2.04 -16.41
N SER A 212 3.97 1.10 -15.60
CA SER A 212 4.82 0.01 -16.08
C SER A 212 4.05 -0.93 -17.03
N ALA A 213 4.76 -1.82 -17.72
CA ALA A 213 4.15 -2.86 -18.56
C ALA A 213 3.18 -3.78 -17.78
N LEU A 214 3.31 -3.85 -16.46
CA LEU A 214 2.44 -4.61 -15.55
C LEU A 214 1.27 -3.77 -14.97
N GLY A 215 1.09 -2.53 -15.44
CA GLY A 215 0.00 -1.65 -15.01
C GLY A 215 0.24 -0.91 -13.68
N LYS A 216 1.41 -1.03 -13.06
CA LYS A 216 1.74 -0.31 -11.82
C LYS A 216 2.09 1.15 -12.13
N VAL A 217 1.53 2.09 -11.36
CA VAL A 217 1.83 3.52 -11.48
C VAL A 217 3.31 3.78 -11.16
N LEU A 218 3.98 4.53 -12.02
CA LEU A 218 5.39 4.90 -11.90
C LEU A 218 5.54 6.23 -11.15
N LYS A 219 5.37 6.21 -9.82
CA LYS A 219 5.44 7.42 -8.97
C LYS A 219 6.77 8.16 -9.09
N ALA A 220 7.87 7.45 -9.40
CA ALA A 220 9.17 8.10 -9.63
C ALA A 220 9.15 9.06 -10.83
N GLU A 221 8.45 8.70 -11.92
CA GLU A 221 8.27 9.58 -13.08
C GLU A 221 7.43 10.81 -12.72
N LEU A 222 6.35 10.61 -11.95
CA LEU A 222 5.53 11.72 -11.47
C LEU A 222 6.32 12.67 -10.57
N ARG A 223 7.15 12.16 -9.66
CA ARG A 223 8.04 13.02 -8.86
C ARG A 223 8.98 13.83 -9.77
N GLY A 224 9.60 13.20 -10.75
CA GLY A 224 10.48 13.92 -11.71
C GLY A 224 9.77 15.01 -12.53
N GLN A 225 8.46 14.88 -12.72
CA GLN A 225 7.66 15.84 -13.49
C GLN A 225 7.14 17.03 -12.63
N TYR A 226 6.87 16.79 -11.34
CA TYR A 226 6.17 17.76 -10.49
C TYR A 226 6.99 18.31 -9.30
N SER A 227 8.26 17.88 -9.16
CA SER A 227 9.20 18.37 -8.13
C SER A 227 9.93 19.64 -8.53
#